data_7b80eaa291319a688235410eb1199475
#
_entry.id   7b80eaa291319a688235410eb1199475
#
_cell.length_a   1.000
_cell.length_b   1.000
_cell.length_c   1.000
_cell.angle_alpha   90.00
_cell.angle_beta   90.00
_cell.angle_gamma   90.00
#
_symmetry.space_group_name_H-M   'P 1'
#
loop_
_entity.id
_entity.type
_entity.pdbx_description
1 polymer ?
#
loop_
_entity_poly.entity_id
_entity_poly.type
_entity_poly.pdbx_seq_one_letter_code
_entity_poly.pdbx_strand_id
1 'polypeptide(L)'
;QTDTKWNKGHLPAMFESYQKFIGSGTQRDRMESFYASSEEDTFDRLWDGVKSSLHKFGRYSTWFYLQHLKHTAGISVNPTSLMLDDYDGSRSHRNGLLYALGQESDCDRRLSNMEYSNLEVHAKEILEESKRRFPDLAGQIDFFTMETCLCSFKKLFREHHGRYLGYYLDRQAEEIVKAENDSWYGID
;
A
#
# COMPACT_ATOMS: atom_id res chain seq x y z
N GLN A 1 4.88 -16.29 -9.76
CA GLN A 1 3.53 -16.74 -9.44
C GLN A 1 2.64 -15.51 -9.39
N THR A 2 1.98 -15.22 -10.51
CA THR A 2 0.98 -14.15 -10.55
C THR A 2 -0.10 -14.48 -9.53
N ASP A 3 -0.32 -13.57 -8.60
CA ASP A 3 -1.32 -13.72 -7.57
C ASP A 3 -2.70 -13.83 -8.24
N THR A 4 -3.21 -15.07 -8.30
CA THR A 4 -4.49 -15.40 -8.95
C THR A 4 -5.71 -14.89 -8.18
N LYS A 5 -5.53 -14.09 -7.14
CA LYS A 5 -6.62 -13.39 -6.44
C LYS A 5 -7.37 -12.40 -7.31
N TRP A 6 -6.85 -12.08 -8.47
CA TRP A 6 -7.50 -11.22 -9.43
C TRP A 6 -8.66 -11.96 -10.08
N ASN A 7 -9.77 -11.65 -9.64
CA ASN A 7 -11.12 -11.96 -10.02
C ASN A 7 -11.35 -11.83 -11.54
N LYS A 8 -10.80 -12.74 -12.32
CA LYS A 8 -10.97 -12.73 -13.80
C LYS A 8 -12.42 -12.53 -14.21
N GLY A 9 -13.38 -13.09 -13.44
CA GLY A 9 -14.81 -12.90 -13.68
C GLY A 9 -15.36 -11.50 -13.40
N HIS A 10 -14.60 -10.64 -12.69
CA HIS A 10 -15.02 -9.27 -12.37
C HIS A 10 -14.40 -8.20 -13.24
N LEU A 11 -13.46 -8.55 -14.13
CA LEU A 11 -12.77 -7.58 -14.99
C LEU A 11 -13.75 -6.72 -15.80
N PRO A 12 -14.79 -7.26 -16.48
CA PRO A 12 -15.73 -6.42 -17.21
C PRO A 12 -16.41 -5.36 -16.33
N ALA A 13 -16.89 -5.76 -15.14
CA ALA A 13 -17.53 -4.84 -14.20
C ALA A 13 -16.53 -3.81 -13.61
N MET A 14 -15.27 -4.19 -13.44
CA MET A 14 -14.21 -3.26 -13.02
C MET A 14 -13.96 -2.21 -14.11
N PHE A 15 -13.83 -2.60 -15.37
CA PHE A 15 -13.67 -1.68 -16.50
C PHE A 15 -14.89 -0.76 -16.65
N GLU A 16 -16.08 -1.31 -16.54
CA GLU A 16 -17.31 -0.52 -16.64
C GLU A 16 -17.40 0.52 -15.52
N SER A 17 -17.11 0.13 -14.29
CA SER A 17 -17.06 1.07 -13.15
C SER A 17 -15.98 2.12 -13.34
N TYR A 18 -14.81 1.75 -13.87
CA TYR A 18 -13.74 2.68 -14.16
C TYR A 18 -14.11 3.68 -15.25
N GLN A 19 -14.72 3.23 -16.34
CA GLN A 19 -15.22 4.13 -17.40
C GLN A 19 -16.25 5.12 -16.84
N LYS A 20 -17.18 4.66 -16.01
CA LYS A 20 -18.15 5.53 -15.34
C LYS A 20 -17.47 6.54 -14.40
N PHE A 21 -16.45 6.11 -13.67
CA PHE A 21 -15.69 6.94 -12.77
C PHE A 21 -14.91 8.04 -13.51
N ILE A 22 -14.30 7.72 -14.64
CA ILE A 22 -13.59 8.70 -15.48
C ILE A 22 -14.59 9.66 -16.16
N GLY A 23 -15.74 9.15 -16.61
CA GLY A 23 -16.73 9.95 -17.34
C GLY A 23 -16.28 10.29 -18.76
N SER A 24 -16.68 11.48 -19.26
CA SER A 24 -16.39 11.92 -20.64
C SER A 24 -15.03 12.61 -20.81
N GLY A 25 -14.32 12.89 -19.71
CA GLY A 25 -13.02 13.56 -19.73
C GLY A 25 -11.85 12.58 -19.88
N THR A 26 -10.64 13.11 -19.67
CA THR A 26 -9.44 12.28 -19.58
C THR A 26 -9.27 11.71 -18.15
N GLN A 27 -8.46 10.65 -18.03
CA GLN A 27 -8.08 10.12 -16.72
C GLN A 27 -7.42 11.20 -15.86
N ARG A 28 -6.54 12.02 -16.44
CA ARG A 28 -5.86 13.11 -15.77
C ARG A 28 -6.86 14.14 -15.24
N ASP A 29 -7.76 14.63 -16.09
CA ASP A 29 -8.79 15.61 -15.68
C ASP A 29 -9.61 15.07 -14.50
N ARG A 30 -9.95 13.77 -14.54
CA ARG A 30 -10.69 13.14 -13.46
C ARG A 30 -9.89 13.10 -12.16
N MET A 31 -8.61 12.74 -12.21
CA MET A 31 -7.76 12.73 -11.01
C MET A 31 -7.54 14.14 -10.46
N GLU A 32 -7.27 15.09 -11.33
CA GLU A 32 -7.07 16.49 -10.96
C GLU A 32 -8.34 17.13 -10.39
N SER A 33 -9.53 16.63 -10.73
CA SER A 33 -10.79 17.09 -10.12
C SER A 33 -10.91 16.79 -8.63
N PHE A 34 -10.06 15.92 -8.07
CA PHE A 34 -9.98 15.64 -6.64
C PHE A 34 -8.94 16.50 -5.91
N TYR A 35 -8.14 17.28 -6.63
CA TYR A 35 -7.13 18.11 -6.01
C TYR A 35 -7.71 19.04 -4.95
N ALA A 36 -6.98 19.16 -3.87
CA ALA A 36 -7.28 20.00 -2.73
C ALA A 36 -6.11 20.92 -2.41
N SER A 37 -6.16 21.60 -1.28
CA SER A 37 -5.11 22.52 -0.83
C SER A 37 -3.82 21.82 -0.41
N SER A 38 -3.89 20.54 -0.07
CA SER A 38 -2.73 19.73 0.31
C SER A 38 -2.75 18.37 -0.40
N GLU A 39 -1.61 17.68 -0.38
CA GLU A 39 -1.49 16.30 -0.91
C GLU A 39 -2.28 15.30 -0.07
N GLU A 40 -2.38 15.57 1.22
CA GLU A 40 -3.12 14.78 2.20
C GLU A 40 -4.63 14.87 1.93
N ASP A 41 -5.17 16.07 1.82
CA ASP A 41 -6.59 16.27 1.49
C ASP A 41 -6.92 15.70 0.10
N THR A 42 -5.99 15.78 -0.84
CA THR A 42 -6.11 15.18 -2.17
C THR A 42 -6.15 13.67 -2.08
N PHE A 43 -5.30 13.07 -1.22
CA PHE A 43 -5.32 11.63 -0.97
C PHE A 43 -6.68 11.20 -0.40
N ASP A 44 -7.19 11.87 0.63
CA ASP A 44 -8.44 11.50 1.28
C ASP A 44 -9.63 11.56 0.30
N ARG A 45 -9.71 12.61 -0.51
CA ARG A 45 -10.75 12.73 -1.55
C ARG A 45 -10.66 11.64 -2.62
N LEU A 46 -9.45 11.33 -3.08
CA LEU A 46 -9.23 10.25 -4.05
C LEU A 46 -9.51 8.89 -3.43
N TRP A 47 -9.10 8.68 -2.18
CA TRP A 47 -9.39 7.45 -1.44
C TRP A 47 -10.89 7.16 -1.40
N ASP A 48 -11.68 8.12 -0.95
CA ASP A 48 -13.13 7.99 -0.87
C ASP A 48 -13.78 7.85 -2.25
N GLY A 49 -13.36 8.66 -3.21
CA GLY A 49 -13.89 8.66 -4.56
C GLY A 49 -13.62 7.32 -5.28
N VAL A 50 -12.41 6.81 -5.19
CA VAL A 50 -12.00 5.52 -5.81
C VAL A 50 -12.69 4.35 -5.11
N LYS A 51 -12.61 4.29 -3.78
CA LYS A 51 -13.15 3.18 -2.99
C LYS A 51 -14.68 3.06 -3.12
N SER A 52 -15.39 4.18 -3.22
CA SER A 52 -16.85 4.20 -3.37
C SER A 52 -17.33 3.96 -4.80
N SER A 53 -16.53 4.28 -5.81
CA SER A 53 -16.97 4.27 -7.22
C SER A 53 -16.51 3.04 -7.98
N LEU A 54 -15.34 2.47 -7.66
CA LEU A 54 -14.77 1.39 -8.44
C LEU A 54 -15.18 0.01 -7.90
N HIS A 55 -15.69 -0.82 -8.80
CA HIS A 55 -16.10 -2.19 -8.46
C HIS A 55 -14.90 -3.01 -7.94
N LYS A 56 -15.07 -3.64 -6.77
CA LYS A 56 -14.02 -4.43 -6.11
C LYS A 56 -12.75 -3.67 -5.68
N PHE A 57 -12.80 -2.36 -5.64
CA PHE A 57 -11.74 -1.55 -5.05
C PHE A 57 -11.98 -1.43 -3.54
N GLY A 58 -11.54 -2.43 -2.79
CA GLY A 58 -11.40 -2.35 -1.34
C GLY A 58 -10.11 -1.60 -0.95
N ARG A 59 -9.80 -1.61 0.35
CA ARG A 59 -8.61 -0.92 0.90
C ARG A 59 -7.33 -1.22 0.11
N TYR A 60 -7.03 -2.50 -0.14
CA TYR A 60 -5.81 -2.93 -0.82
C TYR A 60 -5.70 -2.36 -2.25
N SER A 61 -6.72 -2.56 -3.07
CA SER A 61 -6.71 -2.10 -4.47
C SER A 61 -6.67 -0.58 -4.58
N THR A 62 -7.38 0.13 -3.70
CA THR A 62 -7.36 1.59 -3.65
C THR A 62 -5.97 2.10 -3.26
N TRP A 63 -5.34 1.53 -2.23
CA TRP A 63 -4.00 1.89 -1.80
C TRP A 63 -2.97 1.77 -2.92
N PHE A 64 -2.91 0.60 -3.56
CA PHE A 64 -2.00 0.36 -4.68
C PHE A 64 -2.27 1.27 -5.88
N TYR A 65 -3.54 1.55 -6.15
CA TYR A 65 -3.90 2.45 -7.24
C TYR A 65 -3.40 3.86 -6.99
N LEU A 66 -3.61 4.41 -5.79
CA LEU A 66 -3.12 5.74 -5.43
C LEU A 66 -1.59 5.81 -5.39
N GLN A 67 -0.93 4.78 -4.88
CA GLN A 67 0.52 4.65 -4.93
C GLN A 67 1.04 4.68 -6.38
N HIS A 68 0.39 3.95 -7.30
CA HIS A 68 0.72 4.00 -8.72
C HIS A 68 0.51 5.38 -9.32
N LEU A 69 -0.60 6.04 -9.04
CA LEU A 69 -0.85 7.40 -9.50
C LEU A 69 0.25 8.37 -9.07
N LYS A 70 0.72 8.27 -7.83
CA LYS A 70 1.85 9.06 -7.32
C LYS A 70 3.10 8.80 -8.13
N HIS A 71 3.52 7.54 -8.25
CA HIS A 71 4.85 7.20 -8.78
C HIS A 71 4.92 7.16 -10.30
N THR A 72 3.83 6.85 -11.00
CA THR A 72 3.85 6.69 -12.45
C THR A 72 3.20 7.84 -13.21
N ALA A 73 2.16 8.45 -12.63
CA ALA A 73 1.41 9.53 -13.27
C ALA A 73 1.75 10.93 -12.70
N GLY A 74 2.56 10.99 -11.63
CA GLY A 74 2.94 12.24 -10.98
C GLY A 74 1.75 12.96 -10.33
N ILE A 75 0.73 12.21 -9.88
CA ILE A 75 -0.39 12.78 -9.13
C ILE A 75 0.07 13.05 -7.71
N SER A 76 -0.10 14.28 -7.24
CA SER A 76 0.37 14.72 -5.92
C SER A 76 -0.59 14.22 -4.85
N VAL A 77 -0.26 13.09 -4.24
CA VAL A 77 -1.03 12.44 -3.17
C VAL A 77 -0.11 11.90 -2.09
N ASN A 78 -0.48 12.07 -0.83
CA ASN A 78 0.28 11.57 0.31
C ASN A 78 -0.66 11.12 1.43
N PRO A 79 -0.67 9.84 1.83
CA PRO A 79 -1.52 9.38 2.91
C PRO A 79 -1.07 9.93 4.26
N THR A 80 -2.04 10.25 5.12
CA THR A 80 -1.81 10.75 6.49
C THR A 80 -1.71 9.64 7.52
N SER A 81 -2.08 8.41 7.13
CA SER A 81 -2.12 7.23 7.99
C SER A 81 -1.98 5.95 7.18
N LEU A 82 -1.88 4.81 7.86
CA LEU A 82 -1.89 3.49 7.23
C LEU A 82 -3.30 2.97 6.89
N MET A 83 -4.35 3.71 7.19
CA MET A 83 -5.74 3.29 6.98
C MET A 83 -6.03 1.92 7.60
N LEU A 84 -5.76 1.76 8.89
CA LEU A 84 -5.81 0.48 9.62
C LEU A 84 -7.22 0.05 10.04
N ASP A 85 -8.22 0.88 9.87
CA ASP A 85 -9.61 0.67 10.26
C ASP A 85 -10.32 -0.43 9.45
N ASP A 86 -9.81 -0.77 8.27
CA ASP A 86 -10.29 -1.90 7.46
C ASP A 86 -9.55 -3.19 7.88
N TYR A 87 -10.15 -3.95 8.79
CA TYR A 87 -9.55 -5.16 9.36
C TYR A 87 -9.06 -6.15 8.29
N ASP A 88 -9.89 -6.49 7.33
CA ASP A 88 -9.54 -7.48 6.31
C ASP A 88 -8.57 -6.90 5.27
N GLY A 89 -8.79 -5.65 4.87
CA GLY A 89 -7.96 -4.97 3.88
C GLY A 89 -6.59 -4.52 4.39
N SER A 90 -6.45 -4.30 5.71
CA SER A 90 -5.21 -3.82 6.34
C SER A 90 -4.38 -4.90 7.05
N ARG A 91 -4.82 -6.15 7.00
CA ARG A 91 -4.30 -7.25 7.84
C ARG A 91 -2.79 -7.48 7.71
N SER A 92 -2.23 -7.31 6.52
CA SER A 92 -0.82 -7.62 6.28
C SER A 92 0.12 -6.61 6.96
N HIS A 93 -0.01 -5.33 6.65
CA HIS A 93 0.86 -4.28 7.21
C HIS A 93 0.52 -3.98 8.67
N ARG A 94 -0.77 -4.07 9.08
CA ARG A 94 -1.16 -4.01 10.49
C ARG A 94 -0.41 -5.05 11.32
N ASN A 95 -0.40 -6.31 10.88
CA ASN A 95 0.33 -7.36 11.58
C ASN A 95 1.84 -7.11 11.57
N GLY A 96 2.39 -6.55 10.49
CA GLY A 96 3.79 -6.11 10.46
C GLY A 96 4.08 -5.05 11.52
N LEU A 97 3.19 -4.09 11.70
CA LEU A 97 3.30 -3.08 12.75
C LEU A 97 3.19 -3.70 14.16
N LEU A 98 2.23 -4.61 14.37
CA LEU A 98 2.09 -5.33 15.64
C LEU A 98 3.35 -6.14 15.99
N TYR A 99 3.96 -6.84 15.02
CA TYR A 99 5.24 -7.50 15.22
C TYR A 99 6.35 -6.51 15.59
N ALA A 100 6.41 -5.37 14.92
CA ALA A 100 7.41 -4.34 15.22
C ALA A 100 7.26 -3.76 16.63
N LEU A 101 6.05 -3.76 17.18
CA LEU A 101 5.72 -3.28 18.52
C LEU A 101 5.78 -4.39 19.60
N GLY A 102 6.08 -5.66 19.25
CA GLY A 102 6.06 -6.79 20.18
C GLY A 102 4.65 -7.19 20.64
N GLN A 103 3.64 -6.97 19.81
CA GLN A 103 2.22 -7.22 20.09
C GLN A 103 1.66 -8.36 19.22
N GLU A 104 2.41 -9.42 19.02
CA GLU A 104 2.05 -10.54 18.11
C GLU A 104 0.72 -11.21 18.47
N SER A 105 0.37 -11.26 19.75
CA SER A 105 -0.92 -11.83 20.22
C SER A 105 -2.14 -11.15 19.62
N ASP A 106 -1.98 -9.92 19.13
CA ASP A 106 -3.06 -9.12 18.58
C ASP A 106 -3.26 -9.31 17.07
N CYS A 107 -2.36 -10.07 16.43
CA CYS A 107 -2.37 -10.25 14.97
C CYS A 107 -3.65 -10.89 14.42
N ASP A 108 -4.26 -11.80 15.15
CA ASP A 108 -5.41 -12.60 14.69
C ASP A 108 -6.76 -12.13 15.23
N ARG A 109 -6.77 -11.09 16.07
CA ARG A 109 -8.00 -10.52 16.60
C ARG A 109 -8.39 -9.22 15.91
N ARG A 110 -9.66 -8.90 15.95
CA ARG A 110 -10.16 -7.58 15.57
C ARG A 110 -9.89 -6.60 16.71
N LEU A 111 -9.26 -5.49 16.38
CA LEU A 111 -8.97 -4.43 17.34
C LEU A 111 -10.19 -3.49 17.50
N SER A 112 -10.28 -2.83 18.61
CA SER A 112 -11.21 -1.72 18.83
C SER A 112 -10.74 -0.46 18.09
N ASN A 113 -11.65 0.50 17.89
CA ASN A 113 -11.30 1.77 17.26
C ASN A 113 -10.19 2.52 18.02
N MET A 114 -10.17 2.42 19.35
CA MET A 114 -9.12 3.05 20.17
C MET A 114 -7.76 2.39 19.94
N GLU A 115 -7.72 1.06 19.83
CA GLU A 115 -6.48 0.33 19.52
C GLU A 115 -5.98 0.65 18.11
N TYR A 116 -6.86 0.76 17.11
CA TYR A 116 -6.47 1.25 15.79
C TYR A 116 -5.90 2.65 15.84
N SER A 117 -6.53 3.57 16.57
CA SER A 117 -6.02 4.94 16.72
C SER A 117 -4.64 4.96 17.37
N ASN A 118 -4.41 4.14 18.38
CA ASN A 118 -3.09 4.01 19.02
C ASN A 118 -2.03 3.44 18.05
N LEU A 119 -2.39 2.46 17.24
CA LEU A 119 -1.49 1.93 16.21
C LEU A 119 -1.12 2.98 15.16
N GLU A 120 -2.06 3.84 14.77
CA GLU A 120 -1.78 4.92 13.82
C GLU A 120 -0.84 5.99 14.44
N VAL A 121 -0.94 6.24 15.75
CA VAL A 121 0.02 7.09 16.47
C VAL A 121 1.43 6.47 16.41
N HIS A 122 1.57 5.19 16.75
CA HIS A 122 2.86 4.51 16.67
C HIS A 122 3.41 4.44 15.24
N ALA A 123 2.54 4.27 14.24
CA ALA A 123 2.95 4.33 12.86
C ALA A 123 3.57 5.70 12.49
N LYS A 124 2.96 6.79 12.93
CA LYS A 124 3.52 8.14 12.74
C LYS A 124 4.87 8.33 13.44
N GLU A 125 4.98 7.86 14.68
CA GLU A 125 6.24 7.91 15.43
C GLU A 125 7.36 7.15 14.71
N ILE A 126 7.08 5.94 14.21
CA ILE A 126 8.04 5.14 13.44
C ILE A 126 8.41 5.85 12.14
N LEU A 127 7.44 6.45 11.45
CA LEU A 127 7.66 7.19 10.20
C LEU A 127 8.62 8.36 10.42
N GLU A 128 8.35 9.19 11.42
CA GLU A 128 9.19 10.36 11.73
C GLU A 128 10.58 9.96 12.23
N GLU A 129 10.67 8.92 13.06
CA GLU A 129 11.96 8.37 13.48
C GLU A 129 12.77 7.82 12.29
N SER A 130 12.10 7.18 11.33
CA SER A 130 12.75 6.69 10.10
C SER A 130 13.31 7.83 9.27
N LYS A 131 12.57 8.90 9.08
CA LYS A 131 13.06 10.12 8.39
C LYS A 131 14.25 10.73 9.10
N ARG A 132 14.22 10.77 10.43
CA ARG A 132 15.31 11.30 11.25
C ARG A 132 16.58 10.46 11.15
N ARG A 133 16.45 9.13 11.09
CA ARG A 133 17.59 8.19 10.97
C ARG A 133 18.19 8.17 9.57
N PHE A 134 17.39 8.41 8.56
CA PHE A 134 17.78 8.35 7.15
C PHE A 134 17.48 9.68 6.45
N PRO A 135 18.18 10.77 6.80
CA PRO A 135 17.89 12.12 6.30
C PRO A 135 18.00 12.21 4.78
N ASP A 136 18.95 11.48 4.18
CA ASP A 136 19.14 11.45 2.72
C ASP A 136 17.98 10.79 1.96
N LEU A 137 17.18 9.97 2.65
CA LEU A 137 16.01 9.30 2.11
C LEU A 137 14.68 9.90 2.63
N ALA A 138 14.73 10.92 3.48
CA ALA A 138 13.55 11.45 4.16
C ALA A 138 12.41 11.85 3.20
N GLY A 139 12.75 12.37 2.01
CA GLY A 139 11.79 12.73 0.98
C GLY A 139 11.11 11.52 0.30
N GLN A 140 11.63 10.31 0.47
CA GLN A 140 11.10 9.07 -0.06
C GLN A 140 10.36 8.24 1.00
N ILE A 141 10.52 8.61 2.28
CA ILE A 141 9.90 7.92 3.40
C ILE A 141 8.52 8.51 3.66
N ASP A 142 7.49 7.76 3.31
CA ASP A 142 6.09 8.09 3.51
C ASP A 142 5.29 6.86 3.95
N PHE A 143 3.98 6.99 4.13
CA PHE A 143 3.13 5.87 4.51
C PHE A 143 3.00 4.81 3.40
N PHE A 144 3.21 5.14 2.12
CA PHE A 144 3.24 4.15 1.06
C PHE A 144 4.46 3.23 1.19
N THR A 145 5.65 3.81 1.39
CA THR A 145 6.88 3.04 1.61
C THR A 145 6.81 2.24 2.91
N MET A 146 6.29 2.85 3.98
CA MET A 146 6.11 2.19 5.27
C MET A 146 5.18 0.98 5.20
N GLU A 147 4.05 1.09 4.50
CA GLU A 147 3.12 -0.04 4.30
C GLU A 147 3.81 -1.23 3.65
N THR A 148 4.59 -0.97 2.61
CA THR A 148 5.36 -1.99 1.90
C THR A 148 6.42 -2.64 2.81
N CYS A 149 7.13 -1.83 3.60
CA CYS A 149 8.10 -2.32 4.58
C CYS A 149 7.44 -3.20 5.64
N LEU A 150 6.31 -2.78 6.21
CA LEU A 150 5.58 -3.55 7.21
C LEU A 150 5.02 -4.86 6.64
N CYS A 151 4.51 -4.85 5.42
CA CYS A 151 4.08 -6.06 4.72
C CYS A 151 5.22 -7.05 4.51
N SER A 152 6.41 -6.56 4.23
CA SER A 152 7.62 -7.38 4.08
C SER A 152 8.15 -7.86 5.44
N PHE A 153 8.19 -6.98 6.44
CA PHE A 153 8.62 -7.30 7.80
C PHE A 153 7.80 -8.43 8.41
N LYS A 154 6.47 -8.40 8.24
CA LYS A 154 5.61 -9.50 8.66
C LYS A 154 6.06 -10.86 8.13
N LYS A 155 6.59 -10.91 6.90
CA LYS A 155 6.99 -12.17 6.28
C LYS A 155 8.17 -12.83 6.98
N LEU A 156 8.97 -12.07 7.74
CA LEU A 156 10.06 -12.59 8.56
C LEU A 156 9.57 -13.56 9.65
N PHE A 157 8.38 -13.31 10.19
CA PHE A 157 7.79 -14.09 11.29
C PHE A 157 6.86 -15.20 10.81
N ARG A 158 6.72 -15.35 9.51
CA ARG A 158 5.83 -16.37 8.95
C ARG A 158 6.54 -17.69 8.84
N GLU A 159 6.06 -18.70 9.60
CA GLU A 159 6.44 -20.09 9.31
C GLU A 159 5.99 -20.47 7.90
N HIS A 160 6.93 -20.85 7.07
CA HIS A 160 6.64 -21.30 5.72
C HIS A 160 7.32 -22.64 5.47
N HIS A 161 6.59 -23.73 5.76
CA HIS A 161 6.97 -25.08 5.33
C HIS A 161 8.44 -25.43 5.61
N GLY A 162 8.93 -25.13 6.81
CA GLY A 162 10.30 -25.42 7.25
C GLY A 162 11.39 -24.53 6.62
N ARG A 163 11.04 -23.42 6.00
CA ARG A 163 12.00 -22.46 5.47
C ARG A 163 12.51 -21.53 6.56
N TYR A 164 13.75 -21.07 6.41
CA TYR A 164 14.40 -20.18 7.37
C TYR A 164 13.73 -18.79 7.42
N LEU A 165 13.91 -18.13 8.54
CA LEU A 165 13.49 -16.75 8.73
C LEU A 165 14.16 -15.84 7.70
N GLY A 166 13.40 -14.99 7.02
CA GLY A 166 13.92 -14.10 5.97
C GLY A 166 13.92 -14.69 4.55
N TYR A 167 13.62 -15.96 4.37
CA TYR A 167 13.60 -16.62 3.06
C TYR A 167 12.92 -15.80 1.96
N TYR A 168 11.80 -15.15 2.26
CA TYR A 168 11.08 -14.36 1.25
C TYR A 168 11.78 -13.07 0.86
N LEU A 169 12.52 -12.46 1.78
CA LEU A 169 13.31 -11.26 1.48
C LEU A 169 14.51 -11.62 0.61
N ASP A 170 15.17 -12.72 0.93
CA ASP A 170 16.28 -13.23 0.11
C ASP A 170 15.81 -13.56 -1.30
N ARG A 171 14.66 -14.24 -1.43
CA ARG A 171 14.06 -14.52 -2.74
C ARG A 171 13.69 -13.28 -3.51
N GLN A 172 13.17 -12.25 -2.85
CA GLN A 172 12.88 -10.97 -3.51
C GLN A 172 14.17 -10.29 -4.00
N ALA A 173 15.22 -10.29 -3.18
CA ALA A 173 16.52 -9.74 -3.57
C ALA A 173 17.10 -10.49 -4.77
N GLU A 174 17.06 -11.83 -4.75
CA GLU A 174 17.50 -12.66 -5.90
C GLU A 174 16.71 -12.35 -7.18
N GLU A 175 15.39 -12.16 -7.07
CA GLU A 175 14.55 -11.84 -8.22
C GLU A 175 14.83 -10.42 -8.77
N ILE A 176 15.15 -9.45 -7.91
CA ILE A 176 15.57 -8.11 -8.34
C ILE A 176 16.90 -8.19 -9.09
N VAL A 177 17.91 -8.82 -8.49
CA VAL A 177 19.23 -9.00 -9.13
C VAL A 177 19.11 -9.74 -10.46
N LYS A 178 18.27 -10.77 -10.52
CA LYS A 178 18.00 -11.49 -11.76
C LYS A 178 17.35 -10.59 -12.80
N ALA A 179 16.36 -9.79 -12.42
CA ALA A 179 15.68 -8.86 -13.32
C ALA A 179 16.63 -7.77 -13.85
N GLU A 180 17.55 -7.29 -13.01
CA GLU A 180 18.58 -6.32 -13.42
C GLU A 180 19.59 -6.92 -14.42
N ASN A 181 19.86 -8.21 -14.30
CA ASN A 181 20.78 -8.93 -15.19
C ASN A 181 20.10 -9.54 -16.43
N ASP A 182 18.79 -9.71 -16.44
CA ASP A 182 18.05 -10.18 -17.59
C ASP A 182 17.91 -9.02 -18.61
N SER A 183 18.41 -9.26 -19.82
CA SER A 183 18.31 -8.33 -20.96
C SER A 183 16.89 -7.93 -21.37
N TRP A 184 15.89 -8.36 -20.61
CA TRP A 184 14.48 -7.93 -20.73
C TRP A 184 14.29 -6.45 -20.48
N TYR A 185 15.18 -5.85 -19.70
CA TYR A 185 15.21 -4.40 -19.47
C TYR A 185 16.20 -3.70 -20.38
N GLY A 186 16.69 -4.38 -21.41
CA GLY A 186 17.51 -3.78 -22.46
C GLY A 186 16.77 -2.67 -23.17
N ILE A 187 16.73 -1.53 -22.49
CA ILE A 187 16.62 -0.22 -23.10
C ILE A 187 18.05 0.25 -23.21
N ASP A 188 18.69 -0.14 -24.32
CA ASP A 188 19.88 0.55 -24.81
C ASP A 188 19.48 1.93 -25.35
#